data_21162d24e7f8dac6f5f571b00f66e2ea
#
_entry.id   21162d24e7f8dac6f5f571b00f66e2ea
#
_cell.length_a   1.000
_cell.length_b   1.000
_cell.length_c   1.000
_cell.angle_alpha   90.00
_cell.angle_beta   90.00
_cell.angle_gamma   90.00
#
_symmetry.space_group_name_H-M   'P 1'
#
loop_
_entity.id
_entity.type
_entity.pdbx_description
1 polymer ?
#
loop_
_entity_poly.entity_id
_entity_poly.type
_entity_poly.pdbx_seq_one_letter_code
_entity_poly.pdbx_strand_id
1 'polypeptide(L)'
;MIKSVIAGAAAAVAFAAPGAALAGPYVNVEANSSFTGSDYTGTTTDAHIGYAGEAGAVSYGAQIGPSFVTVDGGESDTVLSGKVYGSVAATEALSVYGEVSFAGGVDGADNGYGTKVGATWAF
;
A
#
# COMPACT_ATOMS: atom_id res chain seq x y z
N MET A 1 15.34 5.08 -8.33
CA MET A 1 15.09 4.88 -9.77
C MET A 1 13.78 4.14 -9.95
N ILE A 2 13.75 2.97 -10.57
CA ILE A 2 12.52 2.19 -10.76
C ILE A 2 11.79 1.94 -9.44
N LYS A 3 12.54 1.63 -8.38
CA LYS A 3 12.00 1.40 -7.04
C LYS A 3 11.22 2.60 -6.48
N SER A 4 11.71 3.81 -6.73
CA SER A 4 11.07 5.02 -6.25
C SER A 4 9.75 5.29 -6.98
N VAL A 5 9.71 5.00 -8.27
CA VAL A 5 8.51 5.17 -9.09
C VAL A 5 7.42 4.18 -8.66
N ILE A 6 7.80 2.94 -8.44
CA ILE A 6 6.87 1.91 -7.97
C ILE A 6 6.28 2.29 -6.61
N ALA A 7 7.12 2.75 -5.70
CA ALA A 7 6.68 3.18 -4.37
C ALA A 7 5.70 4.34 -4.44
N GLY A 8 5.95 5.30 -5.33
CA GLY A 8 5.06 6.44 -5.51
C GLY A 8 3.68 6.03 -6.04
N ALA A 9 3.66 5.16 -7.05
CA ALA A 9 2.42 4.67 -7.61
C ALA A 9 1.62 3.85 -6.58
N ALA A 10 2.29 2.98 -5.85
CA ALA A 10 1.66 2.18 -4.82
C ALA A 10 1.04 3.06 -3.72
N ALA A 11 1.73 4.12 -3.31
CA ALA A 11 1.22 5.03 -2.31
C ALA A 11 -0.07 5.72 -2.76
N ALA A 12 -0.12 6.14 -4.02
CA ALA A 12 -1.31 6.80 -4.56
C ALA A 12 -2.51 5.86 -4.59
N VAL A 13 -2.31 4.62 -5.00
CA VAL A 13 -3.38 3.63 -5.07
C VAL A 13 -3.84 3.21 -3.67
N ALA A 14 -2.91 3.02 -2.75
CA ALA A 14 -3.25 2.67 -1.37
C ALA A 14 -4.12 3.73 -0.72
N PHE A 15 -3.92 5.00 -1.08
CA PHE A 15 -4.76 6.08 -0.59
C PHE A 15 -6.16 6.03 -1.20
N ALA A 16 -6.25 5.65 -2.48
CA ALA A 16 -7.52 5.59 -3.19
C ALA A 16 -8.37 4.37 -2.83
N ALA A 17 -7.77 3.36 -2.19
CA ALA A 17 -8.48 2.15 -1.77
C ALA A 17 -8.94 2.30 -0.31
N PRO A 18 -9.93 3.08 -0.02
CA PRO A 18 -10.42 3.16 1.31
C PRO A 18 -11.30 1.95 1.54
N GLY A 19 -10.69 0.92 1.97
CA GLY A 19 -11.44 -0.07 2.67
C GLY A 19 -12.11 0.50 3.91
N ALA A 20 -12.07 1.79 4.04
CA ALA A 20 -12.60 2.55 5.16
C ALA A 20 -14.07 2.30 5.45
N ALA A 21 -14.80 1.78 4.50
CA ALA A 21 -16.21 1.47 4.70
C ALA A 21 -16.45 0.11 5.35
N LEU A 22 -15.40 -0.72 5.49
CA LEU A 22 -15.56 -2.09 5.97
C LEU A 22 -14.83 -2.29 7.29
N ALA A 23 -15.58 -2.47 8.37
CA ALA A 23 -15.04 -2.99 9.60
C ALA A 23 -15.05 -4.52 9.52
N GLY A 24 -13.95 -5.14 9.89
CA GLY A 24 -13.82 -6.59 9.88
C GLY A 24 -12.81 -7.11 8.87
N PRO A 25 -12.80 -8.41 8.61
CA PRO A 25 -11.87 -9.02 7.66
C PRO A 25 -12.20 -8.61 6.22
N TYR A 26 -11.16 -8.45 5.40
CA TYR A 26 -11.30 -8.12 3.99
C TYR A 26 -10.22 -8.76 3.14
N VAL A 27 -10.47 -8.82 1.84
CA VAL A 27 -9.49 -9.20 0.85
C VAL A 27 -9.27 -8.00 -0.06
N ASN A 28 -8.01 -7.70 -0.33
CA ASN A 28 -7.63 -6.62 -1.23
C ASN A 28 -6.77 -7.17 -2.36
N VAL A 29 -7.17 -6.89 -3.60
CA VAL A 29 -6.38 -7.21 -4.77
C VAL A 29 -6.16 -5.92 -5.54
N GLU A 30 -4.92 -5.58 -5.79
CA GLU A 30 -4.59 -4.37 -6.54
C GLU A 30 -3.39 -4.58 -7.44
N ALA A 31 -3.33 -3.84 -8.52
CA ALA A 31 -2.21 -3.87 -9.45
C ALA A 31 -1.71 -2.45 -9.62
N ASN A 32 -0.41 -2.28 -9.47
CA ASN A 32 0.26 -1.00 -9.58
C ASN A 32 1.29 -1.09 -10.68
N SER A 33 1.10 -0.33 -11.76
CA SER A 33 2.03 -0.29 -12.88
C SER A 33 2.79 1.02 -12.86
N SER A 34 4.04 0.95 -13.22
CA SER A 34 4.94 2.10 -13.23
C SER A 34 5.44 2.38 -14.63
N PHE A 35 5.56 3.67 -14.92
CA PHE A 35 6.05 4.15 -16.21
C PHE A 35 7.09 5.25 -15.98
N THR A 36 8.06 5.33 -16.86
CA THR A 36 9.00 6.44 -16.91
C THR A 36 8.80 7.12 -18.27
N GLY A 37 8.24 8.33 -18.26
CA GLY A 37 7.75 8.93 -19.49
C GLY A 37 6.62 8.09 -20.08
N SER A 38 6.80 7.61 -21.30
CA SER A 38 5.86 6.70 -21.95
C SER A 38 6.27 5.22 -21.84
N ASP A 39 7.40 4.93 -21.18
CA ASP A 39 7.94 3.59 -21.08
C ASP A 39 7.41 2.84 -19.87
N TYR A 40 6.84 1.68 -20.07
CA TYR A 40 6.42 0.79 -19.00
C TYR A 40 7.66 0.20 -18.31
N THR A 41 7.69 0.24 -16.97
CA THR A 41 8.81 -0.28 -16.19
C THR A 41 8.47 -1.54 -15.40
N GLY A 42 7.26 -1.71 -14.97
CA GLY A 42 6.87 -2.91 -14.24
C GLY A 42 5.50 -2.81 -13.61
N THR A 43 5.04 -3.93 -13.10
CA THR A 43 3.76 -4.03 -12.39
C THR A 43 3.94 -4.85 -11.13
N THR A 44 3.36 -4.41 -10.04
CA THR A 44 3.22 -5.19 -8.82
C THR A 44 1.75 -5.48 -8.59
N THR A 45 1.41 -6.74 -8.46
CA THR A 45 0.05 -7.18 -8.15
C THR A 45 0.04 -7.75 -6.74
N ASP A 46 -0.74 -7.14 -5.87
CA ASP A 46 -0.86 -7.55 -4.47
C ASP A 46 -2.17 -8.29 -4.25
N ALA A 47 -2.09 -9.39 -3.53
CA ALA A 47 -3.27 -10.14 -3.09
C ALA A 47 -3.15 -10.30 -1.58
N HIS A 48 -3.84 -9.45 -0.84
CA HIS A 48 -3.73 -9.38 0.61
C HIS A 48 -5.03 -9.75 1.30
N ILE A 49 -4.91 -10.37 2.46
CA ILE A 49 -6.00 -10.48 3.42
C ILE A 49 -5.72 -9.50 4.56
N GLY A 50 -6.75 -8.92 5.09
CA GLY A 50 -6.58 -7.93 6.14
C GLY A 50 -7.75 -7.85 7.08
N TYR A 51 -7.59 -7.00 8.06
CA TYR A 51 -8.61 -6.68 9.03
C TYR A 51 -8.61 -5.17 9.28
N ALA A 52 -9.77 -4.58 9.25
CA ALA A 52 -9.94 -3.16 9.52
C ALA A 52 -10.94 -2.97 10.65
N GLY A 53 -10.75 -1.92 11.42
CA GLY A 53 -11.65 -1.60 12.51
C GLY A 53 -11.72 -0.10 12.75
N GLU A 54 -12.70 0.30 13.53
CA GLU A 54 -12.90 1.68 13.95
C GLU A 54 -13.20 1.72 15.44
N ALA A 55 -12.66 2.74 16.10
CA ALA A 55 -12.91 3.00 17.51
C ALA A 55 -13.07 4.51 17.70
N GLY A 56 -14.32 5.00 17.68
CA GLY A 56 -14.60 6.42 17.72
C GLY A 56 -14.08 7.13 16.49
N ALA A 57 -13.19 8.11 16.69
CA ALA A 57 -12.58 8.87 15.61
C ALA A 57 -11.36 8.19 15.00
N VAL A 58 -10.97 7.02 15.51
CA VAL A 58 -9.79 6.28 15.07
C VAL A 58 -10.19 5.14 14.13
N SER A 59 -9.56 5.06 12.97
CA SER A 59 -9.67 3.94 12.05
C SER A 59 -8.31 3.25 11.97
N TYR A 60 -8.29 1.94 11.91
CA TYR A 60 -7.04 1.19 11.85
C TYR A 60 -7.22 -0.08 11.03
N GLY A 61 -6.11 -0.63 10.57
CA GLY A 61 -6.12 -1.88 9.87
C GLY A 61 -4.73 -2.43 9.61
N ALA A 62 -4.71 -3.67 9.18
CA ALA A 62 -3.49 -4.36 8.77
C ALA A 62 -3.82 -5.35 7.67
N GLN A 63 -2.89 -5.55 6.76
CA GLN A 63 -3.03 -6.54 5.70
C GLN A 63 -1.70 -7.19 5.37
N ILE A 64 -1.74 -8.42 4.88
CA ILE A 64 -0.58 -9.20 4.50
C ILE A 64 -0.94 -10.18 3.40
N GLY A 65 -0.01 -10.48 2.54
CA GLY A 65 -0.17 -11.47 1.48
C GLY A 65 0.92 -11.41 0.45
N PRO A 66 0.85 -12.23 -0.61
CA PRO A 66 1.83 -12.23 -1.67
C PRO A 66 1.74 -10.99 -2.56
N SER A 67 2.88 -10.57 -3.04
CA SER A 67 3.01 -9.55 -4.08
C SER A 67 3.75 -10.16 -5.26
N PHE A 68 3.16 -10.08 -6.44
CA PHE A 68 3.73 -10.58 -7.67
C PHE A 68 4.36 -9.41 -8.41
N VAL A 69 5.68 -9.42 -8.49
CA VAL A 69 6.45 -8.31 -9.08
C VAL A 69 6.90 -8.72 -10.48
N THR A 70 6.51 -7.96 -11.48
CA THR A 70 6.92 -8.16 -12.87
C THR A 70 7.63 -6.90 -13.34
N VAL A 71 8.84 -7.06 -13.86
CA VAL A 71 9.64 -5.97 -14.40
C VAL A 71 9.66 -6.10 -15.92
N ASP A 72 9.57 -4.98 -16.63
CA ASP A 72 9.62 -4.99 -18.09
C ASP A 72 10.93 -5.61 -18.59
N GLY A 73 10.80 -6.65 -19.42
CA GLY A 73 11.93 -7.41 -19.94
C GLY A 73 12.64 -8.28 -18.90
N GLY A 74 12.14 -8.34 -17.68
CA GLY A 74 12.73 -9.11 -16.59
C GLY A 74 11.88 -10.29 -16.16
N GLU A 75 12.32 -10.93 -15.09
CA GLU A 75 11.63 -12.06 -14.50
C GLU A 75 10.54 -11.59 -13.55
N SER A 76 9.55 -12.46 -13.32
CA SER A 76 8.52 -12.24 -12.31
C SER A 76 8.94 -12.90 -11.00
N ASP A 77 8.74 -12.21 -9.92
CA ASP A 77 9.05 -12.69 -8.57
C ASP A 77 7.83 -12.59 -7.67
N THR A 78 7.77 -13.48 -6.68
CA THR A 78 6.73 -13.43 -5.67
C THR A 78 7.38 -13.17 -4.32
N VAL A 79 6.92 -12.14 -3.63
CA VAL A 79 7.42 -11.79 -2.30
C VAL A 79 6.25 -11.65 -1.34
N LEU A 80 6.52 -11.73 -0.05
CA LEU A 80 5.53 -11.44 0.97
C LEU A 80 5.57 -9.96 1.26
N SER A 81 4.40 -9.33 1.32
CA SER A 81 4.30 -7.92 1.67
C SER A 81 3.11 -7.68 2.60
N GLY A 82 3.08 -6.52 3.20
CA GLY A 82 1.97 -6.15 4.07
C GLY A 82 2.13 -4.75 4.61
N LYS A 83 1.10 -4.30 5.32
CA LYS A 83 1.11 -2.98 5.94
C LYS A 83 0.17 -2.91 7.13
N VAL A 84 0.49 -1.98 8.02
CA VAL A 84 -0.37 -1.57 9.13
C VAL A 84 -0.65 -0.08 8.95
N TYR A 85 -1.88 0.33 9.10
CA TYR A 85 -2.27 1.70 8.87
C TYR A 85 -3.29 2.16 9.89
N GLY A 86 -3.36 3.47 10.06
CA GLY A 86 -4.34 4.07 10.94
C GLY A 86 -4.59 5.52 10.60
N SER A 87 -5.73 6.02 11.03
CA SER A 87 -6.07 7.42 10.86
C SER A 87 -6.90 7.91 12.04
N VAL A 88 -6.82 9.20 12.28
CA VAL A 88 -7.59 9.87 13.34
C VAL A 88 -8.27 11.09 12.73
N ALA A 89 -9.57 11.21 12.92
CA ALA A 89 -10.29 12.42 12.57
C ALA A 89 -10.07 13.43 13.71
N ALA A 90 -9.19 14.40 13.47
CA ALA A 90 -8.87 15.41 14.48
C ALA A 90 -9.98 16.45 14.58
N THR A 91 -10.61 16.80 13.46
CA THR A 91 -11.79 17.66 13.38
C THR A 91 -12.70 17.11 12.29
N GLU A 92 -13.86 17.73 12.07
CA GLU A 92 -14.74 17.35 10.96
C GLU A 92 -14.08 17.52 9.59
N ALA A 93 -13.11 18.43 9.49
CA ALA A 93 -12.43 18.75 8.25
C ALA A 93 -11.04 18.14 8.15
N LEU A 94 -10.38 17.83 9.26
CA LEU A 94 -9.00 17.39 9.30
C LEU A 94 -8.87 15.96 9.78
N SER A 95 -8.21 15.13 8.98
CA SER A 95 -7.81 13.77 9.37
C SER A 95 -6.31 13.64 9.24
N VAL A 96 -5.70 12.90 10.16
CA VAL A 96 -4.28 12.57 10.15
C VAL A 96 -4.16 11.06 10.01
N TYR A 97 -3.26 10.59 9.14
CA TYR A 97 -3.08 9.16 8.91
C TYR A 97 -1.62 8.77 8.87
N GLY A 98 -1.37 7.50 9.14
CA GLY A 98 -0.05 6.92 9.09
C GLY A 98 -0.09 5.48 8.62
N GLU A 99 1.01 5.03 8.05
CA GLU A 99 1.15 3.67 7.52
C GLU A 99 2.59 3.22 7.65
N VAL A 100 2.77 1.96 8.01
CA VAL A 100 4.06 1.28 7.96
C VAL A 100 3.88 0.06 7.09
N SER A 101 4.77 -0.12 6.11
CA SER A 101 4.70 -1.22 5.16
C SER A 101 6.02 -1.99 5.10
N PHE A 102 5.94 -3.23 4.63
CA PHE A 102 7.11 -4.03 4.33
C PHE A 102 6.89 -4.84 3.06
N ALA A 103 7.98 -5.19 2.40
CA ALA A 103 8.00 -6.11 1.29
C ALA A 103 9.23 -7.00 1.41
N GLY A 104 9.07 -8.30 1.25
CA GLY A 104 10.16 -9.24 1.29
C GLY A 104 11.14 -8.99 0.15
N GLY A 105 12.41 -9.27 0.38
CA GLY A 105 13.43 -9.15 -0.65
C GLY A 105 13.37 -10.29 -1.65
N VAL A 106 13.77 -10.01 -2.86
CA VAL A 106 13.86 -10.98 -3.95
C VAL A 106 15.25 -11.60 -3.95
N ASP A 107 15.34 -12.90 -4.15
CA ASP A 107 16.60 -13.64 -4.28
C ASP A 107 17.59 -13.40 -3.14
N GLY A 108 17.12 -13.38 -1.91
CA GLY A 108 17.97 -13.18 -0.74
C GLY A 108 18.33 -11.72 -0.47
N ALA A 109 17.75 -10.78 -1.20
CA ALA A 109 17.92 -9.36 -0.92
C ALA A 109 17.25 -9.00 0.41
N ASP A 110 17.64 -7.88 0.98
CA ASP A 110 17.05 -7.37 2.22
C ASP A 110 15.58 -6.99 2.03
N ASN A 111 14.80 -7.14 3.08
CA ASN A 111 13.42 -6.69 3.06
C ASN A 111 13.35 -5.16 2.95
N GLY A 112 12.35 -4.68 2.23
CA GLY A 112 12.07 -3.26 2.14
C GLY A 112 11.04 -2.84 3.17
N TYR A 113 11.20 -1.65 3.71
CA TYR A 113 10.27 -1.05 4.65
C TYR A 113 9.91 0.35 4.21
N GLY A 114 8.68 0.75 4.48
CA GLY A 114 8.23 2.08 4.14
C GLY A 114 7.34 2.66 5.23
N THR A 115 7.33 3.98 5.30
CA THR A 115 6.44 4.71 6.19
C THR A 115 5.74 5.81 5.41
N LYS A 116 4.53 6.11 5.82
CA LYS A 116 3.75 7.19 5.24
C LYS A 116 3.04 7.91 6.38
N VAL A 117 3.12 9.22 6.40
CA VAL A 117 2.37 10.06 7.33
C VAL A 117 1.79 11.22 6.53
N GLY A 118 0.55 11.52 6.75
CA GLY A 118 -0.09 12.58 6.03
C GLY A 118 -1.31 13.13 6.74
N ALA A 119 -1.85 14.18 6.18
CA ALA A 119 -3.06 14.81 6.67
C ALA A 119 -3.95 15.15 5.48
N THR A 120 -5.26 15.01 5.69
CA THR A 120 -6.25 15.37 4.69
C THR A 120 -7.16 16.43 5.27
N TRP A 121 -7.30 17.51 4.53
CA TRP A 121 -8.23 18.59 4.87
C TRP A 121 -9.37 18.60 3.86
N ALA A 122 -10.59 18.45 4.35
CA ALA A 122 -11.79 18.48 3.51
C ALA A 122 -12.47 19.84 3.62
N PHE A 123 -12.86 20.41 2.49
CA PHE A 123 -13.56 21.69 2.41
C PHE A 123 -15.08 21.53 2.44
#